data_7ea52717de1c77c4fe5abc76d2d926a4
#
_entry.id   7ea52717de1c77c4fe5abc76d2d926a4
#
_cell.length_a   1.000
_cell.length_b   1.000
_cell.length_c   1.000
_cell.angle_alpha   90.00
_cell.angle_beta   90.00
_cell.angle_gamma   90.00
#
_symmetry.space_group_name_H-M   'P 1'
#
loop_
_entity.id
_entity.type
_entity.pdbx_description
1 polymer ?
#
loop_
_entity_poly.entity_id
_entity_poly.type
_entity_poly.pdbx_seq_one_letter_code
_entity_poly.pdbx_strand_id
1 'polypeptide(L)'
;MVSEVDLTFDINDKKEVKLVKKESKTVPVKELEADKKIAEIYKPYHEKLRELNNVVIGQTENEMVPQETKHGVSAAFSKDTGLSSFINDVEQHYSGADVVTFSFDHQKARMNKGDIKKKDIIFNYRYAGGDVTVYELTGKQLKEYMEWSANYFDTIQPGDTEYRYNAERKKSKYVTYDIFGGVNYKIDLRNPQGSKIVDLTLADGKPVTDDMKLKVGMNSYRFAQLNGKGGIWEGQQIPVLWESKVAMGREKGTIQNMMNDYITNVKKGKIDGQSHNRWEIIGLN
;
A
#
# COMPACT_ATOMS: atom_id res chain seq x y z
N MET A 1 11.87 -21.75 -2.26
CA MET A 1 12.75 -22.23 -1.17
C MET A 1 11.88 -22.66 -0.01
N VAL A 2 12.26 -23.72 0.68
CA VAL A 2 11.65 -24.21 1.93
C VAL A 2 12.70 -24.07 3.03
N SER A 3 12.30 -23.60 4.21
CA SER A 3 13.15 -23.61 5.38
C SER A 3 12.91 -24.87 6.19
N GLU A 4 13.98 -25.59 6.50
CA GLU A 4 13.99 -26.76 7.39
C GLU A 4 14.62 -26.33 8.72
N VAL A 5 13.95 -26.61 9.82
CA VAL A 5 14.42 -26.26 11.16
C VAL A 5 14.39 -27.52 12.03
N ASP A 6 15.57 -27.88 12.53
CA ASP A 6 15.75 -29.00 13.46
C ASP A 6 15.91 -28.45 14.88
N LEU A 7 15.07 -28.94 15.78
CA LEU A 7 15.10 -28.58 17.19
C LEU A 7 15.35 -29.84 18.01
N THR A 8 16.39 -29.84 18.83
CA THR A 8 16.69 -30.94 19.75
C THR A 8 16.36 -30.47 21.16
N PHE A 9 15.56 -31.26 21.84
CA PHE A 9 15.17 -30.99 23.24
C PHE A 9 15.74 -32.04 24.15
N ASP A 10 16.15 -31.64 25.32
CA ASP A 10 16.47 -32.52 26.43
C ASP A 10 15.28 -32.54 27.40
N ILE A 11 14.89 -33.72 27.86
CA ILE A 11 13.76 -33.90 28.78
C ILE A 11 14.27 -34.64 30.02
N ASN A 12 14.24 -33.96 31.16
CA ASN A 12 14.68 -34.53 32.42
C ASN A 12 13.59 -35.41 33.07
N ASP A 13 13.95 -36.10 34.15
CA ASP A 13 13.05 -37.01 34.90
C ASP A 13 11.79 -36.29 35.46
N LYS A 14 11.85 -34.94 35.62
CA LYS A 14 10.71 -34.13 36.04
C LYS A 14 9.83 -33.68 34.86
N LYS A 15 10.11 -34.17 33.63
CA LYS A 15 9.43 -33.77 32.39
C LYS A 15 9.62 -32.28 32.01
N GLU A 16 10.65 -31.62 32.53
CA GLU A 16 11.02 -30.30 32.09
C GLU A 16 11.75 -30.39 30.75
N VAL A 17 11.33 -29.57 29.79
CA VAL A 17 11.84 -29.56 28.40
C VAL A 17 12.81 -28.41 28.23
N LYS A 18 14.04 -28.70 27.80
CA LYS A 18 15.06 -27.71 27.51
C LYS A 18 15.50 -27.82 26.05
N LEU A 19 15.42 -26.71 25.30
CA LEU A 19 16.00 -26.66 23.95
C LEU A 19 17.53 -26.67 24.06
N VAL A 20 18.19 -27.72 23.54
CA VAL A 20 19.65 -27.89 23.59
C VAL A 20 20.35 -27.63 22.25
N LYS A 21 19.61 -27.78 21.13
CA LYS A 21 20.16 -27.52 19.80
C LYS A 21 19.08 -26.95 18.88
N LYS A 22 19.48 -25.99 18.05
CA LYS A 22 18.68 -25.42 16.98
C LYS A 22 19.53 -25.27 15.75
N GLU A 23 19.12 -25.92 14.66
CA GLU A 23 19.76 -25.82 13.34
C GLU A 23 18.72 -25.39 12.32
N SER A 24 19.11 -24.64 11.32
CA SER A 24 18.24 -24.28 10.21
C SER A 24 19.00 -24.23 8.90
N LYS A 25 18.35 -24.68 7.84
CA LYS A 25 18.87 -24.59 6.48
C LYS A 25 17.75 -24.20 5.52
N THR A 26 18.14 -23.59 4.41
CA THR A 26 17.23 -23.26 3.31
C THR A 26 17.44 -24.25 2.18
N VAL A 27 16.38 -24.95 1.78
CA VAL A 27 16.40 -25.95 0.71
C VAL A 27 15.82 -25.32 -0.56
N PRO A 28 16.59 -25.21 -1.66
CA PRO A 28 16.07 -24.81 -2.96
C PRO A 28 15.11 -25.89 -3.48
N VAL A 29 13.88 -25.48 -3.84
CA VAL A 29 12.86 -26.41 -4.38
C VAL A 29 12.57 -26.19 -5.87
N LYS A 30 13.30 -25.28 -6.53
CA LYS A 30 13.05 -24.91 -7.93
C LYS A 30 13.21 -26.08 -8.91
N GLU A 31 14.12 -26.99 -8.60
CA GLU A 31 14.47 -28.14 -9.44
C GLU A 31 13.85 -29.45 -8.94
N LEU A 32 13.05 -29.39 -7.86
CA LEU A 32 12.36 -30.56 -7.35
C LEU A 32 11.04 -30.74 -8.08
N GLU A 33 10.72 -31.97 -8.42
CA GLU A 33 9.37 -32.33 -8.89
C GLU A 33 8.35 -32.17 -7.75
N ALA A 34 7.15 -31.70 -8.11
CA ALA A 34 6.05 -31.65 -7.17
C ALA A 34 5.60 -33.06 -6.78
N ASP A 35 5.33 -33.28 -5.50
CA ASP A 35 4.71 -34.51 -5.04
C ASP A 35 3.35 -34.70 -5.73
N LYS A 36 3.20 -35.79 -6.49
CA LYS A 36 2.01 -36.05 -7.31
C LYS A 36 0.75 -36.18 -6.49
N LYS A 37 0.83 -36.85 -5.34
CA LYS A 37 -0.32 -37.07 -4.45
C LYS A 37 -0.80 -35.77 -3.83
N ILE A 38 0.12 -34.89 -3.40
CA ILE A 38 -0.22 -33.56 -2.88
C ILE A 38 -0.79 -32.71 -4.01
N ALA A 39 -0.18 -32.75 -5.20
CA ALA A 39 -0.66 -32.00 -6.37
C ALA A 39 -2.10 -32.40 -6.74
N GLU A 40 -2.44 -33.69 -6.72
CA GLU A 40 -3.81 -34.18 -6.97
C GLU A 40 -4.80 -33.67 -5.92
N ILE A 41 -4.41 -33.63 -4.65
CA ILE A 41 -5.29 -33.15 -3.55
C ILE A 41 -5.66 -31.68 -3.73
N TYR A 42 -4.69 -30.81 -4.03
CA TYR A 42 -4.97 -29.38 -4.13
C TYR A 42 -5.47 -28.91 -5.52
N LYS A 43 -5.29 -29.72 -6.57
CA LYS A 43 -5.62 -29.37 -7.96
C LYS A 43 -7.03 -28.80 -8.13
N PRO A 44 -8.13 -29.42 -7.65
CA PRO A 44 -9.47 -28.87 -7.84
C PRO A 44 -9.67 -27.51 -7.17
N TYR A 45 -9.05 -27.30 -6.01
CA TYR A 45 -9.10 -25.99 -5.32
C TYR A 45 -8.32 -24.94 -6.07
N HIS A 46 -7.15 -25.28 -6.59
CA HIS A 46 -6.30 -24.40 -7.37
C HIS A 46 -6.98 -24.00 -8.69
N GLU A 47 -7.59 -24.94 -9.39
CA GLU A 47 -8.33 -24.68 -10.64
C GLU A 47 -9.52 -23.74 -10.36
N LYS A 48 -10.29 -24.02 -9.30
CA LYS A 48 -11.41 -23.16 -8.91
C LYS A 48 -10.96 -21.75 -8.54
N LEU A 49 -9.86 -21.62 -7.80
CA LEU A 49 -9.29 -20.33 -7.45
C LEU A 49 -8.85 -19.56 -8.71
N ARG A 50 -8.21 -20.24 -9.66
CA ARG A 50 -7.81 -19.63 -10.94
C ARG A 50 -9.01 -19.15 -11.75
N GLU A 51 -10.07 -19.95 -11.82
CA GLU A 51 -11.32 -19.57 -12.46
C GLU A 51 -11.88 -18.27 -11.85
N LEU A 52 -12.05 -18.23 -10.53
CA LEU A 52 -12.58 -17.07 -9.79
C LEU A 52 -11.72 -15.82 -9.97
N ASN A 53 -10.40 -15.97 -9.95
CA ASN A 53 -9.46 -14.86 -10.07
C ASN A 53 -9.34 -14.31 -11.50
N ASN A 54 -9.70 -15.11 -12.52
CA ASN A 54 -9.68 -14.68 -13.92
C ASN A 54 -11.02 -14.09 -14.41
N VAL A 55 -12.03 -13.96 -13.51
CA VAL A 55 -13.27 -13.27 -13.87
C VAL A 55 -12.97 -11.83 -14.26
N VAL A 56 -13.39 -11.45 -15.46
CA VAL A 56 -13.34 -10.05 -15.94
C VAL A 56 -14.41 -9.25 -15.21
N ILE A 57 -14.02 -8.15 -14.61
CA ILE A 57 -14.89 -7.25 -13.84
C ILE A 57 -15.06 -5.88 -14.47
N GLY A 58 -14.30 -5.59 -15.51
CA GLY A 58 -14.35 -4.34 -16.26
C GLY A 58 -13.20 -4.23 -17.25
N GLN A 59 -13.05 -3.03 -17.80
CA GLN A 59 -12.00 -2.71 -18.77
C GLN A 59 -11.43 -1.32 -18.46
N THR A 60 -10.15 -1.12 -18.79
CA THR A 60 -9.51 0.19 -18.78
C THR A 60 -9.09 0.59 -20.20
N GLU A 61 -9.29 1.86 -20.52
CA GLU A 61 -8.97 2.41 -21.82
C GLU A 61 -7.47 2.71 -22.00
N ASN A 62 -6.75 2.87 -20.86
CA ASN A 62 -5.34 3.23 -20.84
C ASN A 62 -4.52 2.25 -20.01
N GLU A 63 -3.22 2.20 -20.30
CA GLU A 63 -2.22 1.63 -19.37
C GLU A 63 -2.19 2.50 -18.11
N MET A 64 -2.60 1.93 -16.97
CA MET A 64 -2.77 2.71 -15.74
C MET A 64 -1.45 2.99 -15.01
N VAL A 65 -0.39 2.21 -15.29
CA VAL A 65 0.95 2.44 -14.73
C VAL A 65 1.97 2.36 -15.87
N PRO A 66 2.59 3.47 -16.25
CA PRO A 66 3.66 3.45 -17.25
C PRO A 66 4.80 2.50 -16.84
N GLN A 67 5.28 1.70 -17.79
CA GLN A 67 6.37 0.73 -17.56
C GLN A 67 7.75 1.41 -17.65
N GLU A 68 7.88 2.55 -17.01
CA GLU A 68 9.11 3.35 -16.95
C GLU A 68 9.64 3.45 -15.53
N THR A 69 10.92 3.73 -15.42
CA THR A 69 11.56 4.11 -14.16
C THR A 69 12.09 5.53 -14.26
N LYS A 70 11.95 6.30 -13.19
CA LYS A 70 12.57 7.61 -13.04
C LYS A 70 13.63 7.50 -11.95
N HIS A 71 14.90 7.70 -12.31
CA HIS A 71 16.01 7.61 -11.37
C HIS A 71 16.00 6.34 -10.51
N GLY A 72 15.86 5.16 -11.14
CA GLY A 72 15.86 3.87 -10.45
C GLY A 72 14.55 3.48 -9.73
N VAL A 73 13.53 4.34 -9.76
CA VAL A 73 12.23 4.12 -9.09
C VAL A 73 11.12 4.00 -10.13
N SER A 74 10.25 2.99 -9.98
CA SER A 74 9.12 2.78 -10.91
C SER A 74 8.13 3.96 -10.89
N ALA A 75 7.41 4.15 -12.01
CA ALA A 75 6.39 5.20 -12.12
C ALA A 75 5.38 5.17 -10.96
N ALA A 76 4.92 3.97 -10.54
CA ALA A 76 4.00 3.81 -9.42
C ALA A 76 4.52 4.38 -8.09
N PHE A 77 5.84 4.51 -7.94
CA PHE A 77 6.51 4.98 -6.72
C PHE A 77 7.11 6.39 -6.87
N SER A 78 7.10 6.96 -8.06
CA SER A 78 7.73 8.28 -8.32
C SER A 78 6.78 9.37 -8.77
N LYS A 79 5.57 9.02 -9.18
CA LYS A 79 4.54 9.99 -9.60
C LYS A 79 3.14 9.43 -9.49
N ASP A 80 2.16 10.30 -9.57
CA ASP A 80 0.76 9.90 -9.71
C ASP A 80 0.54 9.15 -11.01
N THR A 81 -0.19 8.04 -10.94
CA THR A 81 -0.51 7.15 -12.06
C THR A 81 -2.00 6.91 -12.12
N GLY A 82 -2.51 6.43 -13.25
CA GLY A 82 -3.92 6.05 -13.35
C GLY A 82 -4.35 5.06 -12.27
N LEU A 83 -3.45 4.15 -11.86
CA LEU A 83 -3.75 3.18 -10.81
C LEU A 83 -3.80 3.83 -9.41
N SER A 84 -2.87 4.72 -9.08
CA SER A 84 -2.93 5.45 -7.80
C SER A 84 -4.14 6.36 -7.71
N SER A 85 -4.46 7.07 -8.79
CA SER A 85 -5.67 7.89 -8.88
C SER A 85 -6.93 7.05 -8.72
N PHE A 86 -7.01 5.89 -9.40
CA PHE A 86 -8.14 4.97 -9.28
C PHE A 86 -8.35 4.47 -7.85
N ILE A 87 -7.29 4.02 -7.15
CA ILE A 87 -7.42 3.54 -5.77
C ILE A 87 -7.88 4.67 -4.86
N ASN A 88 -7.32 5.86 -5.00
CA ASN A 88 -7.74 7.05 -4.26
C ASN A 88 -9.20 7.42 -4.53
N ASP A 89 -9.65 7.38 -5.78
CA ASP A 89 -11.04 7.65 -6.16
C ASP A 89 -12.01 6.66 -5.50
N VAL A 90 -11.64 5.38 -5.45
CA VAL A 90 -12.41 4.35 -4.75
C VAL A 90 -12.55 4.68 -3.27
N GLU A 91 -11.42 4.95 -2.61
CA GLU A 91 -11.44 5.25 -1.18
C GLU A 91 -12.22 6.53 -0.87
N GLN A 92 -12.06 7.60 -1.66
CA GLN A 92 -12.82 8.85 -1.50
C GLN A 92 -14.31 8.65 -1.75
N HIS A 93 -14.68 7.87 -2.79
CA HIS A 93 -16.07 7.61 -3.14
C HIS A 93 -16.85 6.98 -1.99
N TYR A 94 -16.30 5.96 -1.34
CA TYR A 94 -16.99 5.25 -0.27
C TYR A 94 -16.90 5.93 1.08
N SER A 95 -15.80 6.61 1.37
CA SER A 95 -15.55 7.22 2.67
C SER A 95 -16.06 8.66 2.79
N GLY A 96 -16.19 9.37 1.67
CA GLY A 96 -16.46 10.81 1.67
C GLY A 96 -15.34 11.63 2.35
N ALA A 97 -14.12 11.09 2.41
CA ALA A 97 -12.98 11.78 2.99
C ALA A 97 -12.43 12.88 2.06
N ASP A 98 -11.90 13.94 2.65
CA ASP A 98 -11.23 15.02 1.91
C ASP A 98 -9.89 14.53 1.33
N VAL A 99 -9.18 13.74 2.12
CA VAL A 99 -7.90 13.13 1.76
C VAL A 99 -7.95 11.63 2.06
N VAL A 100 -7.39 10.81 1.18
CA VAL A 100 -7.28 9.36 1.40
C VAL A 100 -5.84 8.91 1.19
N THR A 101 -5.48 7.76 1.76
CA THR A 101 -4.12 7.26 1.65
C THR A 101 -4.07 5.74 1.54
N PHE A 102 -3.23 5.26 0.64
CA PHE A 102 -2.88 3.86 0.54
C PHE A 102 -1.39 3.69 0.23
N SER A 103 -0.89 2.46 0.26
CA SER A 103 0.48 2.15 -0.14
C SER A 103 0.52 0.95 -1.08
N PHE A 104 1.38 1.03 -2.11
CA PHE A 104 1.81 -0.17 -2.81
C PHE A 104 2.84 -0.93 -1.97
N ASP A 105 2.76 -2.25 -1.94
CA ASP A 105 3.72 -3.10 -1.23
C ASP A 105 4.92 -3.52 -2.10
N HIS A 106 4.89 -3.20 -3.40
CA HIS A 106 5.98 -3.49 -4.33
C HIS A 106 5.98 -2.54 -5.55
N GLN A 107 7.15 -2.36 -6.16
CA GLN A 107 7.34 -1.49 -7.33
C GLN A 107 6.81 -2.07 -8.66
N LYS A 108 6.22 -3.26 -8.63
CA LYS A 108 5.69 -3.94 -9.82
C LYS A 108 4.20 -3.71 -10.02
N ALA A 109 3.63 -2.70 -9.37
CA ALA A 109 2.23 -2.33 -9.56
C ALA A 109 1.95 -2.09 -11.04
N ARG A 110 0.86 -2.65 -11.53
CA ARG A 110 0.45 -2.57 -12.95
C ARG A 110 -1.02 -2.88 -13.12
N MET A 111 -1.63 -2.23 -14.07
CA MET A 111 -2.95 -2.58 -14.59
C MET A 111 -2.96 -2.17 -16.06
N ASN A 112 -2.86 -3.17 -16.94
CA ASN A 112 -2.67 -2.95 -18.36
C ASN A 112 -3.97 -2.54 -19.02
N LYS A 113 -3.89 -1.83 -20.14
CA LYS A 113 -5.02 -1.53 -21.01
C LYS A 113 -5.77 -2.82 -21.39
N GLY A 114 -7.10 -2.76 -21.40
CA GLY A 114 -7.99 -3.87 -21.73
C GLY A 114 -8.72 -4.43 -20.52
N ASP A 115 -8.91 -5.74 -20.47
CA ASP A 115 -9.69 -6.41 -19.42
C ASP A 115 -9.05 -6.28 -18.04
N ILE A 116 -9.86 -5.87 -17.08
CA ILE A 116 -9.52 -5.89 -15.65
C ILE A 116 -10.12 -7.15 -15.03
N LYS A 117 -9.30 -7.95 -14.38
CA LYS A 117 -9.68 -9.20 -13.71
C LYS A 117 -9.56 -9.07 -12.19
N LYS A 118 -10.28 -9.89 -11.45
CA LYS A 118 -10.19 -9.90 -9.97
C LYS A 118 -8.74 -10.05 -9.48
N LYS A 119 -7.92 -10.87 -10.15
CA LYS A 119 -6.51 -11.04 -9.80
C LYS A 119 -5.69 -9.75 -9.93
N ASP A 120 -6.08 -8.81 -10.79
CA ASP A 120 -5.36 -7.56 -11.00
C ASP A 120 -5.55 -6.63 -9.79
N ILE A 121 -6.76 -6.64 -9.19
CA ILE A 121 -7.00 -5.96 -7.90
C ILE A 121 -6.11 -6.58 -6.82
N ILE A 122 -6.14 -7.91 -6.66
CA ILE A 122 -5.37 -8.63 -5.63
C ILE A 122 -3.86 -8.41 -5.81
N PHE A 123 -3.38 -8.35 -7.05
CA PHE A 123 -1.97 -8.10 -7.36
C PHE A 123 -1.52 -6.70 -6.90
N ASN A 124 -2.35 -5.69 -7.09
CA ASN A 124 -2.00 -4.30 -6.79
C ASN A 124 -2.32 -3.88 -5.34
N TYR A 125 -3.26 -4.55 -4.69
CA TYR A 125 -3.59 -4.36 -3.27
C TYR A 125 -3.68 -5.73 -2.57
N ARG A 126 -2.59 -6.15 -1.94
CA ARG A 126 -2.43 -7.53 -1.44
C ARG A 126 -3.06 -7.78 -0.07
N TYR A 127 -3.42 -6.73 0.65
CA TYR A 127 -4.00 -6.83 2.00
C TYR A 127 -5.49 -7.17 1.94
N ALA A 128 -5.82 -8.47 1.87
CA ALA A 128 -7.21 -8.94 1.70
C ALA A 128 -8.19 -8.38 2.76
N GLY A 129 -7.69 -8.11 3.97
CA GLY A 129 -8.48 -7.53 5.06
C GLY A 129 -8.33 -6.01 5.22
N GLY A 130 -7.66 -5.33 4.27
CA GLY A 130 -7.48 -3.87 4.35
C GLY A 130 -8.81 -3.14 4.39
N ASP A 131 -8.89 -2.13 5.24
CA ASP A 131 -10.05 -1.28 5.46
C ASP A 131 -9.70 0.19 5.20
N VAL A 132 -10.72 1.03 5.17
CA VAL A 132 -10.56 2.49 5.24
C VAL A 132 -11.27 2.98 6.50
N THR A 133 -10.54 3.69 7.33
CA THR A 133 -11.08 4.41 8.50
C THR A 133 -10.79 5.89 8.32
N VAL A 134 -11.81 6.72 8.51
CA VAL A 134 -11.70 8.18 8.40
C VAL A 134 -11.49 8.78 9.76
N TYR A 135 -10.45 9.58 9.87
CA TYR A 135 -10.08 10.32 11.08
C TYR A 135 -10.18 11.82 10.85
N GLU A 136 -10.49 12.60 11.90
CA GLU A 136 -10.37 14.05 11.86
C GLU A 136 -8.92 14.44 12.18
N LEU A 137 -8.18 14.91 11.17
CA LEU A 137 -6.84 15.44 11.33
C LEU A 137 -6.81 16.94 11.11
N THR A 138 -5.86 17.61 11.76
CA THR A 138 -5.50 18.97 11.39
C THR A 138 -4.62 18.97 10.14
N GLY A 139 -4.55 20.08 9.41
CA GLY A 139 -3.63 20.20 8.27
C GLY A 139 -2.17 20.03 8.69
N LYS A 140 -1.80 20.44 9.90
CA LYS A 140 -0.50 20.17 10.50
C LYS A 140 -0.25 18.66 10.64
N GLN A 141 -1.19 17.90 11.21
CA GLN A 141 -1.07 16.46 11.36
C GLN A 141 -1.00 15.76 9.99
N LEU A 142 -1.79 16.20 9.01
CA LEU A 142 -1.68 15.68 7.65
C LEU A 142 -0.26 15.89 7.10
N LYS A 143 0.30 17.09 7.21
CA LYS A 143 1.66 17.39 6.75
C LYS A 143 2.71 16.56 7.49
N GLU A 144 2.61 16.41 8.80
CA GLU A 144 3.48 15.54 9.60
C GLU A 144 3.45 14.08 9.09
N TYR A 145 2.26 13.57 8.75
CA TYR A 145 2.11 12.24 8.18
C TYR A 145 2.73 12.13 6.77
N MET A 146 2.50 13.11 5.92
CA MET A 146 3.08 13.15 4.58
C MET A 146 4.61 13.18 4.64
N GLU A 147 5.19 13.98 5.54
CA GLU A 147 6.64 14.04 5.78
C GLU A 147 7.18 12.71 6.33
N TRP A 148 6.47 12.10 7.30
CA TRP A 148 6.81 10.78 7.79
C TRP A 148 6.82 9.74 6.66
N SER A 149 5.85 9.79 5.75
CA SER A 149 5.78 8.94 4.58
C SER A 149 6.92 9.21 3.60
N ALA A 150 7.19 10.47 3.25
CA ALA A 150 8.24 10.89 2.33
C ALA A 150 9.66 10.52 2.82
N ASN A 151 9.85 10.32 4.12
CA ASN A 151 11.09 9.81 4.70
C ASN A 151 11.43 8.35 4.30
N TYR A 152 10.60 7.73 3.49
CA TYR A 152 10.94 6.48 2.80
C TYR A 152 12.12 6.64 1.83
N PHE A 153 12.31 7.82 1.28
CA PHE A 153 13.42 8.18 0.43
C PHE A 153 14.45 9.02 1.18
N ASP A 154 15.73 8.84 0.87
CA ASP A 154 16.81 9.67 1.38
C ASP A 154 16.83 11.05 0.69
N THR A 155 17.52 11.99 1.32
CA THR A 155 17.86 13.27 0.71
C THR A 155 18.97 13.05 -0.33
N ILE A 156 18.80 13.68 -1.50
CA ILE A 156 19.78 13.64 -2.59
C ILE A 156 21.11 14.24 -2.14
N GLN A 157 22.22 13.56 -2.50
CA GLN A 157 23.56 14.02 -2.26
C GLN A 157 24.24 14.43 -3.58
N PRO A 158 25.27 15.30 -3.54
CA PRO A 158 26.04 15.63 -4.73
C PRO A 158 26.57 14.37 -5.43
N GLY A 159 26.30 14.25 -6.74
CA GLY A 159 26.69 13.10 -7.55
C GLY A 159 25.67 11.95 -7.61
N ASP A 160 24.54 12.03 -6.91
CA ASP A 160 23.48 11.04 -7.06
C ASP A 160 22.84 11.12 -8.44
N THR A 161 22.63 9.97 -9.07
CA THR A 161 21.94 9.79 -10.34
C THR A 161 20.61 9.04 -10.17
N GLU A 162 20.43 8.41 -9.02
CA GLU A 162 19.23 7.64 -8.66
C GLU A 162 18.69 8.06 -7.29
N TYR A 163 17.38 7.92 -7.11
CA TYR A 163 16.74 8.11 -5.81
C TYR A 163 17.08 6.95 -4.87
N ARG A 164 17.55 7.28 -3.68
CA ARG A 164 17.91 6.29 -2.66
C ARG A 164 16.79 6.10 -1.66
N TYR A 165 16.64 4.85 -1.22
CA TYR A 165 15.73 4.51 -0.15
C TYR A 165 16.41 4.66 1.22
N ASN A 166 15.72 5.22 2.17
CA ASN A 166 16.19 5.35 3.54
C ASN A 166 16.45 3.95 4.15
N ALA A 167 17.71 3.66 4.48
CA ALA A 167 18.14 2.35 4.96
C ALA A 167 17.51 1.99 6.31
N GLU A 168 17.35 2.95 7.21
CA GLU A 168 16.74 2.72 8.52
C GLU A 168 15.23 2.45 8.37
N ARG A 169 14.57 3.18 7.47
CA ARG A 169 13.17 2.92 7.13
C ARG A 169 12.97 1.51 6.58
N LYS A 170 13.86 1.04 5.70
CA LYS A 170 13.82 -0.32 5.13
C LYS A 170 14.06 -1.43 6.14
N LYS A 171 14.85 -1.20 7.19
CA LYS A 171 15.06 -2.16 8.28
C LYS A 171 13.87 -2.24 9.24
N SER A 172 13.04 -1.21 9.27
CA SER A 172 11.86 -1.18 10.11
C SER A 172 10.75 -2.05 9.53
N LYS A 173 9.74 -2.35 10.34
CA LYS A 173 8.48 -2.98 9.87
C LYS A 173 7.67 -2.07 8.92
N TYR A 174 8.09 -0.82 8.72
CA TYR A 174 7.40 0.19 7.91
C TYR A 174 8.08 0.36 6.56
N VAL A 175 8.21 -0.72 5.82
CA VAL A 175 8.93 -0.80 4.54
C VAL A 175 8.21 -0.16 3.33
N THR A 176 7.02 0.39 3.54
CA THR A 176 6.24 1.06 2.50
C THR A 176 6.10 2.55 2.80
N TYR A 177 5.75 3.32 1.77
CA TYR A 177 5.29 4.69 1.94
C TYR A 177 3.89 4.86 1.36
N ASP A 178 3.19 5.89 1.84
CA ASP A 178 1.81 6.10 1.47
C ASP A 178 1.69 7.18 0.40
N ILE A 179 0.76 6.98 -0.51
CA ILE A 179 0.36 7.89 -1.57
C ILE A 179 -0.92 8.57 -1.12
N PHE A 180 -1.03 9.88 -1.35
CA PHE A 180 -2.15 10.68 -0.88
C PHE A 180 -3.03 11.14 -2.04
N GLY A 181 -4.33 10.85 -1.96
CA GLY A 181 -5.37 11.36 -2.86
C GLY A 181 -6.14 12.51 -2.22
N GLY A 182 -6.76 13.36 -3.05
CA GLY A 182 -7.49 14.55 -2.58
C GLY A 182 -6.62 15.78 -2.33
N VAL A 183 -5.32 15.66 -2.50
CA VAL A 183 -4.32 16.75 -2.40
C VAL A 183 -3.39 16.77 -3.60
N ASN A 184 -2.84 17.96 -3.90
CA ASN A 184 -1.73 18.13 -4.83
C ASN A 184 -0.47 18.42 -4.01
N TYR A 185 0.66 17.77 -4.36
CA TYR A 185 1.92 17.94 -3.65
C TYR A 185 3.10 17.47 -4.48
N LYS A 186 4.32 17.87 -4.07
CA LYS A 186 5.56 17.28 -4.58
C LYS A 186 6.40 16.77 -3.40
N ILE A 187 7.19 15.73 -3.67
CA ILE A 187 8.20 15.24 -2.73
C ILE A 187 9.55 15.70 -3.25
N ASP A 188 10.08 16.78 -2.71
CA ASP A 188 11.37 17.35 -3.10
C ASP A 188 12.50 16.69 -2.28
N LEU A 189 13.22 15.77 -2.91
CA LEU A 189 14.29 15.02 -2.24
C LEU A 189 15.59 15.83 -2.05
N ARG A 190 15.67 17.06 -2.52
CA ARG A 190 16.77 17.99 -2.19
C ARG A 190 16.66 18.49 -0.74
N ASN A 191 15.44 18.51 -0.22
CA ASN A 191 15.15 18.99 1.13
C ASN A 191 15.48 17.94 2.19
N PRO A 192 15.84 18.35 3.42
CA PRO A 192 16.07 17.44 4.53
C PRO A 192 14.77 16.73 4.95
N GLN A 193 14.91 15.69 5.76
CA GLN A 193 13.78 15.00 6.40
C GLN A 193 12.90 16.00 7.16
N GLY A 194 11.58 15.86 7.02
CA GLY A 194 10.59 16.75 7.65
C GLY A 194 10.29 18.03 6.86
N SER A 195 10.88 18.20 5.66
CA SER A 195 10.65 19.36 4.78
C SER A 195 10.60 19.00 3.30
N LYS A 196 10.33 17.72 3.00
CA LYS A 196 10.29 17.19 1.61
C LYS A 196 8.97 17.50 0.91
N ILE A 197 7.89 17.69 1.65
CA ILE A 197 6.58 17.98 1.07
C ILE A 197 6.49 19.47 0.73
N VAL A 198 6.35 19.76 -0.56
CA VAL A 198 6.23 21.13 -1.08
C VAL A 198 4.97 21.25 -1.95
N ASP A 199 4.52 22.48 -2.17
CA ASP A 199 3.35 22.82 -3.00
C ASP A 199 2.05 22.12 -2.55
N LEU A 200 1.89 21.88 -1.23
CA LEU A 200 0.74 21.16 -0.69
C LEU A 200 -0.53 22.00 -0.76
N THR A 201 -1.49 21.54 -1.55
CA THR A 201 -2.84 22.11 -1.65
C THR A 201 -3.89 20.98 -1.63
N LEU A 202 -5.13 21.33 -1.32
CA LEU A 202 -6.27 20.46 -1.62
C LEU A 202 -6.44 20.27 -3.13
N ALA A 203 -7.25 19.32 -3.54
CA ALA A 203 -7.52 19.03 -4.95
C ALA A 203 -8.06 20.24 -5.74
N ASP A 204 -8.74 21.17 -5.07
CA ASP A 204 -9.28 22.42 -5.64
C ASP A 204 -8.25 23.56 -5.68
N GLY A 205 -7.02 23.31 -5.26
CA GLY A 205 -5.92 24.28 -5.25
C GLY A 205 -5.83 25.13 -3.99
N LYS A 206 -6.72 24.98 -3.02
CA LYS A 206 -6.63 25.73 -1.75
C LYS A 206 -5.43 25.24 -0.93
N PRO A 207 -4.59 26.15 -0.40
CA PRO A 207 -3.51 25.78 0.50
C PRO A 207 -4.03 25.01 1.74
N VAL A 208 -3.31 23.98 2.15
CA VAL A 208 -3.57 23.30 3.42
C VAL A 208 -2.94 24.12 4.55
N THR A 209 -3.78 24.71 5.43
CA THR A 209 -3.31 25.44 6.61
C THR A 209 -3.24 24.52 7.82
N ASP A 210 -2.39 24.83 8.79
CA ASP A 210 -2.11 23.97 9.94
C ASP A 210 -3.35 23.69 10.81
N ASP A 211 -4.27 24.65 10.91
CA ASP A 211 -5.50 24.60 11.71
C ASP A 211 -6.70 24.01 10.96
N MET A 212 -6.58 23.78 9.66
CA MET A 212 -7.65 23.20 8.83
C MET A 212 -8.02 21.82 9.35
N LYS A 213 -9.31 21.58 9.54
CA LYS A 213 -9.82 20.25 9.90
C LYS A 213 -10.19 19.48 8.64
N LEU A 214 -9.63 18.29 8.51
CA LEU A 214 -9.74 17.44 7.34
C LEU A 214 -10.21 16.04 7.74
N LYS A 215 -11.08 15.46 6.93
CA LYS A 215 -11.43 14.04 6.98
C LYS A 215 -10.38 13.25 6.22
N VAL A 216 -9.55 12.49 6.93
CA VAL A 216 -8.45 11.72 6.32
C VAL A 216 -8.72 10.22 6.44
N GLY A 217 -8.95 9.58 5.30
CA GLY A 217 -9.13 8.14 5.18
C GLY A 217 -7.80 7.41 5.06
N MET A 218 -7.59 6.41 5.89
CA MET A 218 -6.41 5.54 5.84
C MET A 218 -6.74 4.14 6.35
N ASN A 219 -5.86 3.19 6.06
CA ASN A 219 -5.96 1.86 6.63
C ASN A 219 -5.75 1.90 8.15
N SER A 220 -6.61 1.21 8.91
CA SER A 220 -6.54 1.18 10.39
C SER A 220 -5.20 0.68 10.92
N TYR A 221 -4.54 -0.24 10.20
CA TYR A 221 -3.20 -0.70 10.54
C TYR A 221 -2.16 0.42 10.43
N ARG A 222 -2.26 1.29 9.39
CA ARG A 222 -1.38 2.46 9.26
C ARG A 222 -1.62 3.44 10.40
N PHE A 223 -2.86 3.73 10.72
CA PHE A 223 -3.18 4.59 11.86
C PHE A 223 -2.57 4.07 13.17
N ALA A 224 -2.70 2.77 13.43
CA ALA A 224 -2.11 2.15 14.62
C ALA A 224 -0.57 2.28 14.68
N GLN A 225 0.10 2.39 13.53
CA GLN A 225 1.54 2.66 13.47
C GLN A 225 1.88 4.13 13.79
N LEU A 226 1.05 5.05 13.32
CA LEU A 226 1.28 6.49 13.51
C LEU A 226 0.91 6.97 14.92
N ASN A 227 -0.14 6.38 15.52
CA ASN A 227 -0.66 6.75 16.83
C ASN A 227 -0.20 5.83 17.98
N GLY A 228 0.39 4.68 17.64
CA GLY A 228 0.93 3.73 18.61
C GLY A 228 2.27 4.17 19.20
N LYS A 229 2.82 3.34 20.09
CA LYS A 229 4.11 3.60 20.74
C LYS A 229 5.24 3.82 19.73
N GLY A 230 5.91 4.96 19.82
CA GLY A 230 6.96 5.41 18.91
C GLY A 230 6.45 6.00 17.59
N GLY A 231 5.14 6.15 17.44
CA GLY A 231 4.53 6.81 16.27
C GLY A 231 4.53 8.33 16.41
N ILE A 232 4.36 9.02 15.29
CA ILE A 232 4.39 10.51 15.24
C ILE A 232 3.23 11.17 15.99
N TRP A 233 2.17 10.43 16.27
CA TRP A 233 0.99 10.88 17.01
C TRP A 233 0.80 10.12 18.31
N GLU A 234 1.87 9.52 18.87
CA GLU A 234 1.79 8.78 20.12
C GLU A 234 1.07 9.58 21.21
N GLY A 235 0.05 8.99 21.83
CA GLY A 235 -0.72 9.60 22.90
C GLY A 235 -1.75 10.66 22.47
N GLN A 236 -1.84 11.00 21.19
CA GLN A 236 -2.86 11.92 20.69
C GLN A 236 -4.21 11.22 20.57
N GLN A 237 -5.27 11.90 21.01
CA GLN A 237 -6.64 11.45 20.81
C GLN A 237 -7.17 12.02 19.50
N ILE A 238 -7.25 11.17 18.47
CA ILE A 238 -7.69 11.54 17.14
C ILE A 238 -9.08 10.92 16.90
N PRO A 239 -10.10 11.75 16.63
CA PRO A 239 -11.47 11.26 16.44
C PRO A 239 -11.59 10.35 15.20
N VAL A 240 -12.29 9.23 15.36
CA VAL A 240 -12.75 8.36 14.27
C VAL A 240 -14.11 8.88 13.82
N LEU A 241 -14.26 9.14 12.51
CA LEU A 241 -15.48 9.66 11.92
C LEU A 241 -16.27 8.59 11.17
N TRP A 242 -15.60 7.61 10.58
CA TRP A 242 -16.22 6.56 9.80
C TRP A 242 -15.28 5.36 9.64
N GLU A 243 -15.86 4.17 9.53
CA GLU A 243 -15.13 2.92 9.32
C GLU A 243 -15.83 2.09 8.24
N SER A 244 -15.11 1.71 7.18
CA SER A 244 -15.68 0.99 6.03
C SER A 244 -16.33 -0.33 6.42
N LYS A 245 -15.71 -1.11 7.31
CA LYS A 245 -16.24 -2.41 7.75
C LYS A 245 -17.44 -2.30 8.67
N VAL A 246 -17.59 -1.20 9.39
CA VAL A 246 -18.78 -0.92 10.20
C VAL A 246 -19.93 -0.47 9.29
N ALA A 247 -19.67 0.49 8.41
CA ALA A 247 -20.68 1.07 7.54
C ALA A 247 -21.20 0.14 6.43
N MET A 248 -20.30 -0.69 5.87
CA MET A 248 -20.59 -1.52 4.69
C MET A 248 -20.64 -3.02 5.00
N GLY A 249 -20.25 -3.42 6.23
CA GLY A 249 -20.07 -4.80 6.64
C GLY A 249 -18.65 -5.32 6.40
N ARG A 250 -18.25 -6.32 7.19
CA ARG A 250 -16.86 -6.82 7.27
C ARG A 250 -16.25 -7.19 5.92
N GLU A 251 -17.02 -7.79 5.04
CA GLU A 251 -16.55 -8.25 3.74
C GLU A 251 -16.56 -7.12 2.71
N LYS A 252 -17.71 -6.45 2.54
CA LYS A 252 -17.86 -5.37 1.55
C LYS A 252 -16.99 -4.16 1.85
N GLY A 253 -16.72 -3.87 3.12
CA GLY A 253 -15.87 -2.76 3.57
C GLY A 253 -14.38 -3.02 3.44
N THR A 254 -13.94 -4.07 2.74
CA THR A 254 -12.52 -4.23 2.40
C THR A 254 -12.17 -3.45 1.12
N ILE A 255 -10.96 -2.90 1.05
CA ILE A 255 -10.52 -2.10 -0.10
C ILE A 255 -10.62 -2.91 -1.41
N GLN A 256 -10.24 -4.19 -1.40
CA GLN A 256 -10.37 -5.05 -2.59
C GLN A 256 -11.82 -5.17 -3.07
N ASN A 257 -12.77 -5.33 -2.15
CA ASN A 257 -14.18 -5.45 -2.50
C ASN A 257 -14.77 -4.10 -2.91
N MET A 258 -14.36 -2.99 -2.29
CA MET A 258 -14.73 -1.64 -2.74
C MET A 258 -14.21 -1.35 -4.14
N MET A 259 -12.96 -1.72 -4.47
CA MET A 259 -12.42 -1.59 -5.84
C MET A 259 -13.24 -2.41 -6.84
N ASN A 260 -13.56 -3.66 -6.51
CA ASN A 260 -14.39 -4.51 -7.37
C ASN A 260 -15.79 -3.91 -7.58
N ASP A 261 -16.45 -3.50 -6.51
CA ASP A 261 -17.77 -2.88 -6.54
C ASP A 261 -17.78 -1.56 -7.33
N TYR A 262 -16.76 -0.73 -7.13
CA TYR A 262 -16.59 0.53 -7.85
C TYR A 262 -16.49 0.32 -9.37
N ILE A 263 -15.64 -0.64 -9.80
CA ILE A 263 -15.53 -0.99 -11.21
C ILE A 263 -16.86 -1.48 -11.75
N THR A 264 -17.47 -2.46 -11.10
CA THR A 264 -18.65 -3.16 -11.64
C THR A 264 -19.93 -2.33 -11.54
N ASN A 265 -20.17 -1.71 -10.39
CA ASN A 265 -21.46 -1.08 -10.09
C ASN A 265 -21.44 0.44 -10.23
N VAL A 266 -20.37 1.13 -9.84
CA VAL A 266 -20.27 2.59 -9.96
C VAL A 266 -19.87 2.97 -11.39
N LYS A 267 -18.79 2.40 -11.90
CA LYS A 267 -18.24 2.71 -13.24
C LYS A 267 -18.81 1.83 -14.36
N LYS A 268 -19.74 0.91 -14.05
CA LYS A 268 -20.40 0.04 -15.04
C LYS A 268 -19.42 -0.71 -15.93
N GLY A 269 -18.31 -1.15 -15.35
CA GLY A 269 -17.26 -1.92 -16.02
C GLY A 269 -16.29 -1.10 -16.88
N LYS A 270 -16.33 0.23 -16.84
CA LYS A 270 -15.45 1.09 -17.69
C LYS A 270 -14.67 2.08 -16.85
N ILE A 271 -13.34 1.97 -16.91
CA ILE A 271 -12.39 2.87 -16.26
C ILE A 271 -11.56 3.55 -17.35
N ASP A 272 -11.39 4.88 -17.29
CA ASP A 272 -10.52 5.60 -18.22
C ASP A 272 -9.03 5.30 -17.93
N GLY A 273 -8.69 5.08 -16.67
CA GLY A 273 -7.35 4.71 -16.23
C GLY A 273 -6.33 5.87 -16.31
N GLN A 274 -6.81 7.11 -16.38
CA GLN A 274 -5.94 8.28 -16.43
C GLN A 274 -5.49 8.73 -15.04
N SER A 275 -4.28 9.28 -14.97
CA SER A 275 -3.75 9.93 -13.76
C SER A 275 -4.37 11.32 -13.58
N HIS A 276 -4.63 11.67 -12.33
CA HIS A 276 -4.97 13.05 -11.95
C HIS A 276 -3.75 13.98 -11.92
N ASN A 277 -2.53 13.44 -12.03
CA ASN A 277 -1.26 14.19 -12.00
C ASN A 277 -1.09 15.08 -10.76
N ARG A 278 -1.49 14.57 -9.60
CA ARG A 278 -1.54 15.33 -8.35
C ARG A 278 -0.24 15.36 -7.58
N TRP A 279 0.66 14.39 -7.84
CA TRP A 279 1.92 14.31 -7.12
C TRP A 279 3.06 13.73 -7.94
N GLU A 280 4.28 14.10 -7.60
CA GLU A 280 5.52 13.53 -8.14
C GLU A 280 6.69 13.70 -7.17
N ILE A 281 7.71 12.85 -7.36
CA ILE A 281 9.03 13.04 -6.75
C ILE A 281 9.88 13.91 -7.67
N ILE A 282 10.52 14.92 -7.08
CA ILE A 282 11.42 15.84 -7.77
C ILE A 282 12.79 15.91 -7.08
N GLY A 283 13.79 16.45 -7.80
CA GLY A 283 15.11 16.73 -7.22
C GLY A 283 16.27 16.37 -8.14
N LEU A 284 16.22 15.24 -8.85
CA LEU A 284 17.17 14.90 -9.93
C LEU A 284 16.58 15.32 -11.28
N ASN A 285 17.47 15.79 -12.17
CA ASN A 285 17.14 16.18 -13.54
C ASN A 285 17.21 15.01 -14.50
#